data_efc263ca69c8d9f8d2a666d0adf0dce9
#
_entry.id   efc263ca69c8d9f8d2a666d0adf0dce9
#
_cell.length_a   1.000
_cell.length_b   1.000
_cell.length_c   1.000
_cell.angle_alpha   90.00
_cell.angle_beta   90.00
_cell.angle_gamma   90.00
#
_symmetry.space_group_name_H-M   'P 1'
#
loop_
_entity.id
_entity.type
_entity.pdbx_description
1 polymer ?
#
loop_
_entity_poly.entity_id
_entity_poly.type
_entity_poly.pdbx_seq_one_letter_code
_entity_poly.pdbx_strand_id
1 'polypeptide(L)'
;MRLNDATPTDWDDLRKKYPAMIKKYENLVKTETEYQPVRPFKLPTDAKERKSIPVYSGVIKYFPRALSEVAKVSLEGGIQHGQTPETLHWDRPKSGDELDAMMRHVLDEDWGQVAWRALANLEKYLERKEEEEK
;
A
#
# COMPACT_ATOMS: atom_id res chain seq x y z
N MET A 1 -8.78 18.23 -11.91
CA MET A 1 -7.98 17.34 -12.77
C MET A 1 -7.07 16.48 -11.90
N ARG A 2 -7.01 15.20 -12.15
CA ARG A 2 -6.05 14.33 -11.47
C ARG A 2 -4.68 14.50 -12.13
N LEU A 3 -3.58 14.41 -11.36
CA LEU A 3 -2.24 14.59 -11.89
C LEU A 3 -1.86 13.57 -12.97
N ASN A 4 -2.36 12.35 -12.87
CA ASN A 4 -2.11 11.28 -13.84
C ASN A 4 -2.89 11.44 -15.15
N ASP A 5 -3.89 12.31 -15.18
CA ASP A 5 -4.68 12.61 -16.37
C ASP A 5 -4.12 13.81 -17.14
N ALA A 6 -3.06 14.45 -16.61
CA ALA A 6 -2.48 15.65 -17.20
C ALA A 6 -1.65 15.33 -18.44
N THR A 7 -1.81 16.16 -19.49
CA THR A 7 -0.96 16.12 -20.69
C THR A 7 0.36 16.88 -20.40
N PRO A 8 1.41 16.76 -21.25
CA PRO A 8 2.64 17.54 -21.07
C PRO A 8 2.41 19.06 -20.99
N THR A 9 1.44 19.59 -21.76
CA THR A 9 1.07 21.01 -21.70
C THR A 9 0.44 21.37 -20.36
N ASP A 10 -0.42 20.49 -19.84
CA ASP A 10 -1.06 20.65 -18.53
C ASP A 10 0.00 20.65 -17.41
N TRP A 11 1.01 19.82 -17.51
CA TRP A 11 2.10 19.79 -16.55
C TRP A 11 2.86 21.11 -16.47
N ASP A 12 3.16 21.72 -17.63
CA ASP A 12 3.80 23.03 -17.68
C ASP A 12 2.95 24.11 -17.02
N ASP A 13 1.65 24.12 -17.27
CA ASP A 13 0.70 25.03 -16.65
C ASP A 13 0.63 24.82 -15.12
N LEU A 14 0.61 23.56 -14.68
CA LEU A 14 0.62 23.21 -13.27
C LEU A 14 1.89 23.66 -12.55
N ARG A 15 3.05 23.55 -13.22
CA ARG A 15 4.32 24.01 -12.67
C ARG A 15 4.33 25.52 -12.45
N LYS A 16 3.73 26.28 -13.36
CA LYS A 16 3.61 27.74 -13.24
C LYS A 16 2.63 28.13 -12.14
N LYS A 17 1.51 27.42 -12.05
CA LYS A 17 0.41 27.74 -11.14
C LYS A 17 0.65 27.24 -9.71
N TYR A 18 1.25 26.06 -9.56
CA TYR A 18 1.45 25.40 -8.28
C TYR A 18 2.89 24.86 -8.15
N PRO A 19 3.91 25.74 -8.15
CA PRO A 19 5.31 25.29 -8.19
C PRO A 19 5.71 24.46 -6.97
N ALA A 20 5.23 24.81 -5.77
CA ALA A 20 5.56 24.07 -4.55
C ALA A 20 4.95 22.65 -4.53
N MET A 21 3.71 22.53 -5.02
CA MET A 21 3.02 21.24 -5.11
C MET A 21 3.71 20.31 -6.12
N ILE A 22 4.07 20.83 -7.28
CA ILE A 22 4.75 20.07 -8.33
C ILE A 22 6.15 19.64 -7.87
N LYS A 23 6.90 20.53 -7.21
CA LYS A 23 8.20 20.19 -6.64
C LYS A 23 8.08 19.06 -5.61
N LYS A 24 7.07 19.11 -4.75
CA LYS A 24 6.78 18.05 -3.78
C LYS A 24 6.49 16.72 -4.47
N TYR A 25 5.66 16.75 -5.51
CA TYR A 25 5.34 15.56 -6.31
C TYR A 25 6.60 14.97 -6.97
N GLU A 26 7.42 15.81 -7.61
CA GLU A 26 8.67 15.38 -8.24
C GLU A 26 9.65 14.77 -7.23
N ASN A 27 9.73 15.32 -6.01
CA ASN A 27 10.55 14.77 -4.94
C ASN A 27 10.04 13.41 -4.47
N LEU A 28 8.71 13.22 -4.39
CA LEU A 28 8.10 11.94 -4.05
C LEU A 28 8.41 10.87 -5.10
N VAL A 29 8.32 11.22 -6.38
CA VAL A 29 8.68 10.32 -7.49
C VAL A 29 10.15 9.92 -7.41
N LYS A 30 11.06 10.85 -7.05
CA LYS A 30 12.48 10.56 -6.86
C LYS A 30 12.71 9.61 -5.68
N THR A 31 11.98 9.80 -4.57
CA THR A 31 12.11 8.91 -3.40
C THR A 31 11.57 7.52 -3.67
N GLU A 32 10.65 7.37 -4.62
CA GLU A 32 10.17 6.07 -5.07
C GLU A 32 11.30 5.18 -5.60
N THR A 33 12.32 5.77 -6.23
CA THR A 33 13.48 5.01 -6.71
C THR A 33 14.34 4.44 -5.57
N GLU A 34 14.25 5.01 -4.38
CA GLU A 34 14.93 4.55 -3.16
C GLU A 34 14.05 3.61 -2.33
N TYR A 35 12.77 3.49 -2.70
CA TYR A 35 11.83 2.62 -2.01
C TYR A 35 12.22 1.17 -2.17
N GLN A 36 12.30 0.45 -1.04
CA GLN A 36 12.50 -1.00 -1.05
C GLN A 36 11.15 -1.67 -1.33
N PRO A 37 10.99 -2.28 -2.51
CA PRO A 37 9.71 -2.91 -2.84
C PRO A 37 9.41 -4.05 -1.87
N VAL A 38 8.12 -4.35 -1.73
CA VAL A 38 7.68 -5.60 -1.11
C VAL A 38 8.46 -6.74 -1.77
N ARG A 39 8.94 -7.69 -0.99
CA ARG A 39 9.66 -8.85 -1.53
C ARG A 39 8.89 -9.47 -2.68
N PRO A 40 9.55 -9.80 -3.79
CA PRO A 40 8.87 -10.47 -4.89
C PRO A 40 8.20 -11.75 -4.41
N PHE A 41 6.89 -11.82 -4.57
CA PHE A 41 6.12 -13.00 -4.23
C PHE A 41 5.69 -13.70 -5.52
N LYS A 42 5.91 -15.00 -5.58
CA LYS A 42 5.45 -15.84 -6.69
C LYS A 42 4.59 -16.96 -6.14
N LEU A 43 3.47 -17.19 -6.80
CA LEU A 43 2.66 -18.37 -6.52
C LEU A 43 3.45 -19.64 -6.89
N PRO A 44 3.14 -20.78 -6.25
CA PRO A 44 3.72 -22.06 -6.64
C PRO A 44 3.55 -22.32 -8.14
N THR A 45 4.49 -23.03 -8.74
CA THR A 45 4.41 -23.42 -10.17
C THR A 45 3.59 -24.67 -10.40
N ASP A 46 3.48 -25.53 -9.40
CA ASP A 46 2.66 -26.73 -9.47
C ASP A 46 1.17 -26.38 -9.58
N ALA A 47 0.49 -26.96 -10.56
CA ALA A 47 -0.91 -26.65 -10.84
C ALA A 47 -1.85 -26.97 -9.67
N LYS A 48 -1.62 -28.07 -8.98
CA LYS A 48 -2.43 -28.50 -7.84
C LYS A 48 -2.27 -27.54 -6.65
N GLU A 49 -1.03 -27.16 -6.36
CA GLU A 49 -0.73 -26.19 -5.28
C GLU A 49 -1.31 -24.83 -5.60
N ARG A 50 -1.19 -24.35 -6.84
CA ARG A 50 -1.78 -23.07 -7.28
C ARG A 50 -3.29 -23.05 -7.09
N LYS A 51 -3.97 -24.13 -7.43
CA LYS A 51 -5.42 -24.24 -7.28
C LYS A 51 -5.88 -24.27 -5.83
N SER A 52 -4.99 -24.60 -4.90
CA SER A 52 -5.28 -24.55 -3.46
C SER A 52 -5.22 -23.14 -2.86
N ILE A 53 -4.94 -22.12 -3.70
CA ILE A 53 -4.86 -20.72 -3.28
C ILE A 53 -5.94 -19.92 -4.03
N PRO A 54 -7.22 -20.03 -3.63
CA PRO A 54 -8.32 -19.39 -4.35
C PRO A 54 -8.47 -17.92 -3.95
N VAL A 55 -7.57 -17.06 -4.43
CA VAL A 55 -7.53 -15.63 -4.07
C VAL A 55 -8.85 -14.93 -4.38
N TYR A 56 -9.41 -15.17 -5.55
CA TYR A 56 -10.67 -14.53 -5.92
C TYR A 56 -11.85 -15.10 -5.14
N SER A 57 -12.08 -16.42 -5.22
CA SER A 57 -13.26 -17.05 -4.63
C SER A 57 -13.20 -17.17 -3.11
N GLY A 58 -12.01 -17.14 -2.52
CA GLY A 58 -11.79 -17.29 -1.09
C GLY A 58 -11.53 -15.98 -0.34
N VAL A 59 -11.19 -14.91 -1.04
CA VAL A 59 -10.87 -13.61 -0.42
C VAL A 59 -11.67 -12.48 -1.05
N ILE A 60 -11.43 -12.20 -2.31
CA ILE A 60 -12.04 -11.01 -2.96
C ILE A 60 -13.56 -11.12 -3.00
N LYS A 61 -14.07 -12.28 -3.35
CA LYS A 61 -15.51 -12.52 -3.42
C LYS A 61 -16.20 -12.45 -2.05
N TYR A 62 -15.49 -12.87 -1.00
CA TYR A 62 -16.04 -12.82 0.36
C TYR A 62 -16.04 -11.41 0.95
N PHE A 63 -14.99 -10.63 0.69
CA PHE A 63 -14.74 -9.38 1.40
C PHE A 63 -14.57 -8.16 0.49
N PRO A 64 -15.46 -7.95 -0.53
CA PRO A 64 -15.26 -6.83 -1.44
C PRO A 64 -15.34 -5.45 -0.77
N ARG A 65 -16.24 -5.31 0.19
CA ARG A 65 -16.38 -4.05 0.95
C ARG A 65 -15.21 -3.82 1.88
N ALA A 66 -14.78 -4.87 2.60
CA ALA A 66 -13.66 -4.78 3.52
C ALA A 66 -12.36 -4.48 2.80
N LEU A 67 -12.09 -5.14 1.67
CA LEU A 67 -10.90 -4.89 0.86
C LEU A 67 -10.90 -3.47 0.28
N SER A 68 -12.05 -2.97 -0.16
CA SER A 68 -12.19 -1.60 -0.63
C SER A 68 -11.87 -0.59 0.48
N GLU A 69 -12.34 -0.85 1.68
CA GLU A 69 -12.05 0.00 2.84
C GLU A 69 -10.58 -0.03 3.22
N VAL A 70 -9.96 -1.19 3.22
CA VAL A 70 -8.51 -1.34 3.45
C VAL A 70 -7.71 -0.55 2.40
N ALA A 71 -8.12 -0.59 1.14
CA ALA A 71 -7.50 0.19 0.07
C ALA A 71 -7.60 1.70 0.33
N LYS A 72 -8.76 2.18 0.80
CA LYS A 72 -8.94 3.58 1.20
C LYS A 72 -8.01 3.96 2.35
N VAL A 73 -7.89 3.11 3.36
CA VAL A 73 -6.99 3.32 4.50
C VAL A 73 -5.53 3.46 4.01
N SER A 74 -5.11 2.60 3.08
CA SER A 74 -3.78 2.69 2.47
C SER A 74 -3.55 4.05 1.82
N LEU A 75 -4.50 4.52 1.03
CA LEU A 75 -4.39 5.81 0.34
C LEU A 75 -4.37 6.98 1.33
N GLU A 76 -5.26 6.98 2.30
CA GLU A 76 -5.32 8.02 3.33
C GLU A 76 -4.01 8.11 4.13
N GLY A 77 -3.47 6.96 4.52
CA GLY A 77 -2.18 6.89 5.20
C GLY A 77 -1.05 7.40 4.33
N GLY A 78 -1.04 7.03 3.06
CA GLY A 78 -0.07 7.53 2.09
C GLY A 78 -0.13 9.05 1.93
N ILE A 79 -1.33 9.59 1.80
CA ILE A 79 -1.54 11.04 1.67
C ILE A 79 -1.03 11.78 2.92
N GLN A 80 -1.28 11.25 4.12
CA GLN A 80 -0.76 11.82 5.37
C GLN A 80 0.77 11.90 5.39
N HIS A 81 1.43 10.97 4.71
CA HIS A 81 2.90 10.94 4.56
C HIS A 81 3.39 11.64 3.28
N GLY A 82 2.52 12.39 2.61
CA GLY A 82 2.89 13.20 1.45
C GLY A 82 2.87 12.46 0.12
N GLN A 83 2.34 11.25 0.08
CA GLN A 83 2.19 10.48 -1.16
C GLN A 83 0.95 10.92 -1.94
N THR A 84 0.89 10.51 -3.21
CA THR A 84 -0.26 10.71 -4.09
C THR A 84 -0.76 9.33 -4.55
N PRO A 85 -1.95 9.22 -5.18
CA PRO A 85 -2.39 7.93 -5.74
C PRO A 85 -1.36 7.31 -6.69
N GLU A 86 -0.61 8.13 -7.43
CA GLU A 86 0.40 7.69 -8.39
C GLU A 86 1.70 7.24 -7.73
N THR A 87 2.01 7.74 -6.54
CA THR A 87 3.24 7.42 -5.79
C THR A 87 2.98 6.54 -4.58
N LEU A 88 1.76 6.04 -4.44
CA LEU A 88 1.37 5.24 -3.28
C LEU A 88 2.28 4.02 -3.10
N HIS A 89 2.85 3.92 -1.92
CA HIS A 89 3.71 2.81 -1.53
C HIS A 89 3.67 2.62 -0.01
N TRP A 90 4.01 1.44 0.44
CA TRP A 90 4.12 1.16 1.86
C TRP A 90 5.52 1.53 2.36
N ASP A 91 5.60 2.56 3.19
CA ASP A 91 6.86 2.99 3.81
C ASP A 91 7.13 2.11 5.04
N ARG A 92 7.67 0.93 4.77
CA ARG A 92 7.84 -0.15 5.77
C ARG A 92 8.69 0.24 6.97
N PRO A 93 9.82 0.99 6.83
CA PRO A 93 10.63 1.38 7.99
C PRO A 93 9.90 2.25 9.01
N LYS A 94 8.89 3.01 8.58
CA LYS A 94 8.09 3.85 9.48
C LYS A 94 6.96 3.08 10.17
N SER A 95 6.76 1.83 9.81
CA SER A 95 5.67 0.97 10.28
C SER A 95 6.24 -0.05 11.26
N GLY A 96 6.76 0.42 12.40
CA GLY A 96 7.46 -0.43 13.37
C GLY A 96 6.60 -0.90 14.55
N ASP A 97 5.44 -0.29 14.78
CA ASP A 97 4.59 -0.57 15.93
C ASP A 97 3.21 -1.14 15.54
N GLU A 98 3.15 -1.95 14.47
CA GLU A 98 1.87 -2.46 13.94
C GLU A 98 0.97 -3.10 15.00
N LEU A 99 1.55 -3.84 15.94
CA LEU A 99 0.75 -4.54 16.96
C LEU A 99 0.09 -3.56 17.92
N ASP A 100 0.85 -2.61 18.45
CA ASP A 100 0.31 -1.58 19.34
C ASP A 100 -0.66 -0.67 18.60
N ALA A 101 -0.33 -0.28 17.37
CA ALA A 101 -1.20 0.53 16.52
C ALA A 101 -2.51 -0.21 16.24
N MET A 102 -2.43 -1.49 15.92
CA MET A 102 -3.61 -2.32 15.68
C MET A 102 -4.51 -2.37 16.92
N MET A 103 -3.94 -2.55 18.11
CA MET A 103 -4.71 -2.61 19.35
C MET A 103 -5.37 -1.28 19.70
N ARG A 104 -4.69 -0.15 19.45
CA ARG A 104 -5.31 1.17 19.60
C ARG A 104 -6.53 1.32 18.69
N HIS A 105 -6.41 0.89 17.42
CA HIS A 105 -7.53 0.93 16.48
C HIS A 105 -8.66 -0.03 16.86
N VAL A 106 -8.35 -1.17 17.46
CA VAL A 106 -9.39 -2.08 18.01
C VAL A 106 -10.19 -1.38 19.09
N LEU A 107 -9.52 -0.69 20.01
CA LEU A 107 -10.18 0.05 21.09
C LEU A 107 -11.06 1.19 20.54
N ASP A 108 -10.67 1.79 19.45
CA ASP A 108 -11.44 2.85 18.78
C ASP A 108 -12.50 2.29 17.81
N GLU A 109 -12.58 0.98 17.67
CA GLU A 109 -13.48 0.30 16.71
C GLU A 109 -13.27 0.76 15.26
N ASP A 110 -12.07 1.16 14.92
CA ASP A 110 -11.67 1.56 13.55
C ASP A 110 -11.23 0.31 12.78
N TRP A 111 -12.19 -0.43 12.28
CA TRP A 111 -11.98 -1.76 11.70
C TRP A 111 -11.18 -1.74 10.40
N GLY A 112 -11.26 -0.67 9.62
CA GLY A 112 -10.44 -0.53 8.41
C GLY A 112 -8.95 -0.44 8.73
N GLN A 113 -8.59 0.34 9.75
CA GLN A 113 -7.22 0.43 10.25
C GLN A 113 -6.76 -0.89 10.88
N VAL A 114 -7.64 -1.55 11.64
CA VAL A 114 -7.33 -2.86 12.23
C VAL A 114 -6.99 -3.88 11.14
N ALA A 115 -7.80 -3.95 10.10
CA ALA A 115 -7.59 -4.88 8.99
C ALA A 115 -6.28 -4.57 8.25
N TRP A 116 -5.99 -3.31 7.96
CA TRP A 116 -4.75 -2.91 7.32
C TRP A 116 -3.53 -3.33 8.15
N ARG A 117 -3.56 -3.05 9.46
CA ARG A 117 -2.46 -3.41 10.38
C ARG A 117 -2.30 -4.92 10.51
N ALA A 118 -3.40 -5.67 10.52
CA ALA A 118 -3.34 -7.14 10.56
C ALA A 118 -2.69 -7.70 9.30
N LEU A 119 -3.02 -7.17 8.13
CA LEU A 119 -2.38 -7.56 6.86
C LEU A 119 -0.89 -7.23 6.86
N ALA A 120 -0.51 -6.04 7.36
CA ALA A 120 0.88 -5.63 7.47
C ALA A 120 1.68 -6.59 8.38
N ASN A 121 1.11 -6.96 9.53
CA ASN A 121 1.72 -7.93 10.44
C ASN A 121 1.89 -9.31 9.79
N LEU A 122 0.85 -9.77 9.11
CA LEU A 122 0.87 -11.09 8.47
C LEU A 122 1.91 -11.13 7.33
N GLU A 123 1.97 -10.08 6.51
CA GLU A 123 2.95 -10.00 5.42
C GLU A 123 4.38 -10.09 5.95
N LYS A 124 4.72 -9.28 6.95
CA LYS A 124 6.04 -9.27 7.57
C LYS A 124 6.37 -10.62 8.24
N TYR A 125 5.39 -11.23 8.88
CA TYR A 125 5.54 -12.54 9.52
C TYR A 125 5.88 -13.62 8.50
N LEU A 126 5.15 -13.65 7.38
CA LEU A 126 5.37 -14.64 6.32
C LEU A 126 6.71 -14.44 5.61
N GLU A 127 7.13 -13.20 5.39
CA GLU A 127 8.45 -12.89 4.83
C GLU A 127 9.57 -13.41 5.74
N ARG A 128 9.45 -13.21 7.06
CA ARG A 128 10.44 -13.75 8.01
C ARG A 128 10.49 -15.25 7.99
N LYS A 129 9.34 -15.91 7.89
CA LYS A 129 9.27 -17.38 7.77
C LYS A 129 9.99 -17.89 6.53
N GLU A 130 9.79 -17.23 5.38
CA GLU A 130 10.49 -17.60 4.15
C GLU A 130 12.01 -17.48 4.30
N GLU A 131 12.51 -16.47 5.02
CA GLU A 131 13.93 -16.32 5.30
C GLU A 131 14.49 -17.43 6.18
N GLU A 132 13.74 -17.86 7.19
CA GLU A 132 14.14 -18.92 8.10
C GLU A 132 14.20 -20.28 7.41
N GLU A 133 13.42 -20.51 6.35
CA GLU A 133 13.36 -21.76 5.58
C GLU A 133 14.45 -21.86 4.50
N LYS A 134 15.22 -20.78 4.29
CA LYS A 134 16.38 -20.77 3.39
C LYS A 134 17.64 -21.27 4.15
#